data_def7234c6b13761b3559d4e8a7d93968
#
_entry.id   def7234c6b13761b3559d4e8a7d93968
#
_cell.length_a   1.000
_cell.length_b   1.000
_cell.length_c   1.000
_cell.angle_alpha   90.00
_cell.angle_beta   90.00
_cell.angle_gamma   90.00
#
_symmetry.space_group_name_H-M   'P 1'
#
loop_
_entity.id
_entity.type
_entity.pdbx_description
1 polymer ?
#
loop_
_entity_poly.entity_id
_entity_poly.type
_entity_poly.pdbx_seq_one_letter_code
_entity_poly.pdbx_strand_id
1 'polypeptide(L)'
;DDYDVSKNDAGSIVFKKDKKEVFVLNAPYLVDKDGNRNQEVGYNYKELDNGNIKVTLSLTTSWLSEEDRVYPVVARSNVAVENVDVIDLESSYIRSGRPNIQSQYSDLFVGYDDNFYGGKNSNIKIARTFIYFAMPNIGENQRVENAVLKLYKEQDLDRANELNDINIYNSSYVDPGKVTWNTQPADNQKQFISNTKFSKPKGFKEFDITKHVQELKDGQKKTLILQVTDESPNWKCNVFNSESTGNLPKVEIYHCDD
;
A
#
# COMPACT_ATOMS: atom_id res chain seq x y z
N ASP A 1 30.25 -0.85 -16.96
CA ASP A 1 29.97 -1.65 -15.74
C ASP A 1 28.65 -2.37 -15.98
N ASP A 2 28.70 -3.69 -16.03
CA ASP A 2 27.54 -4.51 -16.37
C ASP A 2 26.64 -4.64 -15.13
N TYR A 3 25.46 -4.04 -15.19
CA TYR A 3 24.39 -4.25 -14.21
C TYR A 3 23.45 -5.33 -14.74
N ASP A 4 23.07 -6.25 -13.86
CA ASP A 4 21.95 -7.13 -14.08
C ASP A 4 20.66 -6.36 -13.72
N VAL A 5 19.78 -6.16 -14.71
CA VAL A 5 18.56 -5.35 -14.57
C VAL A 5 17.35 -6.24 -14.70
N SER A 6 16.45 -6.13 -13.74
CA SER A 6 15.21 -6.90 -13.73
C SER A 6 14.04 -6.06 -13.26
N LYS A 7 12.82 -6.48 -13.59
CA LYS A 7 11.60 -5.90 -13.05
C LYS A 7 11.01 -6.87 -12.04
N ASN A 8 10.72 -6.39 -10.83
CA ASN A 8 10.08 -7.20 -9.80
C ASN A 8 8.55 -7.20 -9.92
N ASP A 9 7.88 -8.02 -9.10
CA ASP A 9 6.42 -8.16 -9.11
C ASP A 9 5.68 -6.88 -8.69
N ALA A 10 6.35 -5.98 -7.96
CA ALA A 10 5.82 -4.67 -7.60
C ALA A 10 5.89 -3.66 -8.75
N GLY A 11 6.56 -4.00 -9.86
CA GLY A 11 6.75 -3.10 -11.00
C GLY A 11 7.98 -2.20 -10.92
N SER A 12 8.81 -2.35 -9.89
CA SER A 12 10.07 -1.63 -9.71
C SER A 12 11.15 -2.22 -10.61
N ILE A 13 12.09 -1.40 -11.07
CA ILE A 13 13.30 -1.85 -11.78
C ILE A 13 14.43 -1.98 -10.76
N VAL A 14 14.98 -3.19 -10.65
CA VAL A 14 16.06 -3.53 -9.74
C VAL A 14 17.36 -3.63 -10.52
N PHE A 15 18.38 -2.93 -10.07
CA PHE A 15 19.73 -2.96 -10.63
C PHE A 15 20.64 -3.69 -9.67
N LYS A 16 21.28 -4.76 -10.15
CA LYS A 16 22.22 -5.58 -9.38
C LYS A 16 23.61 -5.52 -9.97
N LYS A 17 24.60 -5.54 -9.11
CA LYS A 17 26.02 -5.76 -9.47
C LYS A 17 26.54 -6.87 -8.57
N ASP A 18 27.20 -7.86 -9.15
CA ASP A 18 27.71 -9.02 -8.41
C ASP A 18 26.63 -9.73 -7.56
N LYS A 19 25.42 -9.83 -8.09
CA LYS A 19 24.21 -10.38 -7.44
C LYS A 19 23.67 -9.58 -6.24
N LYS A 20 24.27 -8.44 -5.92
CA LYS A 20 23.77 -7.52 -4.88
C LYS A 20 22.94 -6.41 -5.50
N GLU A 21 21.85 -6.07 -4.87
CA GLU A 21 21.08 -4.88 -5.24
C GLU A 21 21.92 -3.64 -4.98
N VAL A 22 22.05 -2.79 -5.99
CA VAL A 22 22.79 -1.54 -5.92
C VAL A 22 21.85 -0.37 -5.79
N PHE A 23 20.77 -0.40 -6.57
CA PHE A 23 19.66 0.53 -6.41
C PHE A 23 18.39 -0.02 -7.03
N VAL A 24 17.26 0.51 -6.57
CA VAL A 24 15.93 0.17 -7.04
C VAL A 24 15.23 1.45 -7.51
N LEU A 25 14.78 1.45 -8.74
CA LEU A 25 13.85 2.45 -9.24
C LEU A 25 12.44 1.95 -8.89
N ASN A 26 11.86 2.51 -7.84
CA ASN A 26 10.55 2.06 -7.35
C ASN A 26 9.47 2.24 -8.39
N ALA A 27 8.45 1.37 -8.34
CA ALA A 27 7.29 1.46 -9.22
C ALA A 27 6.75 2.89 -9.25
N PRO A 28 6.49 3.44 -10.44
CA PRO A 28 5.99 4.80 -10.55
C PRO A 28 4.52 4.88 -10.15
N TYR A 29 4.09 6.07 -9.76
CA TYR A 29 2.68 6.38 -9.57
C TYR A 29 2.37 7.79 -10.05
N LEU A 30 1.11 8.03 -10.38
CA LEU A 30 0.60 9.36 -10.68
C LEU A 30 -0.02 9.96 -9.41
N VAL A 31 0.16 11.25 -9.24
CA VAL A 31 -0.49 12.01 -8.17
C VAL A 31 -1.01 13.33 -8.72
N ASP A 32 -2.27 13.64 -8.44
CA ASP A 32 -2.85 14.94 -8.79
C ASP A 32 -2.55 16.00 -7.70
N LYS A 33 -2.97 17.24 -7.95
CA LYS A 33 -2.73 18.37 -7.04
C LYS A 33 -3.35 18.14 -5.65
N ASP A 34 -4.45 17.40 -5.56
CA ASP A 34 -5.16 17.12 -4.31
C ASP A 34 -4.64 15.88 -3.59
N GLY A 35 -3.62 15.20 -4.17
CA GLY A 35 -2.99 14.05 -3.58
C GLY A 35 -3.63 12.71 -3.94
N ASN A 36 -4.64 12.70 -4.83
CA ASN A 36 -5.20 11.45 -5.35
C ASN A 36 -4.17 10.73 -6.20
N ARG A 37 -4.08 9.40 -6.04
CA ARG A 37 -3.04 8.58 -6.67
C ARG A 37 -3.61 7.55 -7.60
N ASN A 38 -2.82 7.22 -8.62
CA ASN A 38 -3.09 6.12 -9.53
C ASN A 38 -1.81 5.34 -9.80
N GLN A 39 -1.90 4.01 -9.80
CA GLN A 39 -0.80 3.08 -10.08
C GLN A 39 -0.92 2.43 -11.48
N GLU A 40 -1.80 2.93 -12.34
CA GLU A 40 -1.90 2.50 -13.74
C GLU A 40 -0.82 3.15 -14.61
N VAL A 41 0.37 3.17 -14.07
CA VAL A 41 1.59 3.67 -14.69
C VAL A 41 2.69 2.67 -14.40
N GLY A 42 3.60 2.47 -15.32
CA GLY A 42 4.64 1.47 -15.17
C GLY A 42 5.90 1.78 -15.96
N TYR A 43 6.95 1.07 -15.64
CA TYR A 43 8.19 1.10 -16.39
C TYR A 43 8.28 -0.08 -17.36
N ASN A 44 8.82 0.23 -18.54
CA ASN A 44 9.47 -0.73 -19.41
C ASN A 44 10.95 -0.36 -19.50
N TYR A 45 11.83 -1.33 -19.62
CA TYR A 45 13.25 -1.07 -19.83
C TYR A 45 13.78 -1.89 -21.00
N LYS A 46 14.82 -1.38 -21.61
CA LYS A 46 15.55 -2.03 -22.69
C LYS A 46 17.02 -1.71 -22.57
N GLU A 47 17.84 -2.73 -22.61
CA GLU A 47 19.29 -2.58 -22.78
C GLU A 47 19.61 -2.15 -24.21
N LEU A 48 20.49 -1.19 -24.35
CA LEU A 48 20.95 -0.64 -25.61
C LEU A 48 22.33 -1.23 -25.97
N ASP A 49 22.65 -1.21 -27.26
CA ASP A 49 23.91 -1.78 -27.79
C ASP A 49 25.19 -1.18 -27.18
N ASN A 50 25.09 -0.03 -26.55
CA ASN A 50 26.20 0.65 -25.85
C ASN A 50 26.28 0.35 -24.34
N GLY A 51 25.50 -0.62 -23.85
CA GLY A 51 25.45 -0.98 -22.44
C GLY A 51 24.61 -0.04 -21.58
N ASN A 52 23.96 0.97 -22.15
CA ASN A 52 23.03 1.84 -21.43
C ASN A 52 21.67 1.17 -21.29
N ILE A 53 20.98 1.48 -20.19
CA ILE A 53 19.60 1.04 -19.96
C ILE A 53 18.66 2.19 -20.28
N LYS A 54 17.77 1.97 -21.24
CA LYS A 54 16.65 2.88 -21.52
C LYS A 54 15.47 2.49 -20.68
N VAL A 55 15.07 3.34 -19.76
CA VAL A 55 13.80 3.21 -19.02
C VAL A 55 12.74 4.09 -19.65
N THR A 56 11.56 3.52 -19.88
CA THR A 56 10.41 4.23 -20.45
C THR A 56 9.24 4.15 -19.48
N LEU A 57 8.70 5.31 -19.13
CA LEU A 57 7.47 5.43 -18.36
C LEU A 57 6.28 5.28 -19.32
N SER A 58 5.38 4.36 -19.02
CA SER A 58 4.12 4.15 -19.75
C SER A 58 2.96 4.37 -18.80
N LEU A 59 1.94 5.08 -19.24
CA LEU A 59 0.75 5.37 -18.47
C LEU A 59 -0.51 5.18 -19.31
N THR A 60 -1.62 4.85 -18.63
CA THR A 60 -2.95 4.89 -19.20
C THR A 60 -3.54 6.29 -19.03
N THR A 61 -4.22 6.77 -20.06
CA THR A 61 -4.78 8.12 -20.04
C THR A 61 -6.18 8.19 -19.43
N SER A 62 -6.82 7.05 -19.15
CA SER A 62 -8.18 6.99 -18.62
C SER A 62 -8.31 7.78 -17.33
N TRP A 63 -7.42 7.54 -16.36
CA TRP A 63 -7.41 8.27 -15.09
C TRP A 63 -7.15 9.77 -15.24
N LEU A 64 -6.35 10.16 -16.21
CA LEU A 64 -6.08 11.57 -16.49
C LEU A 64 -7.33 12.30 -17.03
N SER A 65 -8.25 11.58 -17.64
CA SER A 65 -9.45 12.14 -18.27
C SER A 65 -10.69 12.13 -17.38
N GLU A 66 -10.56 11.66 -16.14
CA GLU A 66 -11.67 11.69 -15.17
C GLU A 66 -12.05 13.13 -14.80
N GLU A 67 -13.36 13.42 -14.68
CA GLU A 67 -13.88 14.76 -14.42
C GLU A 67 -13.44 15.34 -13.07
N ASP A 68 -13.17 14.49 -12.08
CA ASP A 68 -12.72 14.87 -10.74
C ASP A 68 -11.20 15.07 -10.65
N ARG A 69 -10.48 15.02 -11.77
CA ARG A 69 -9.01 15.13 -11.78
C ARG A 69 -8.56 16.59 -11.61
N VAL A 70 -7.74 16.82 -10.59
CA VAL A 70 -7.20 18.15 -10.30
C VAL A 70 -5.76 18.27 -10.79
N TYR A 71 -5.56 19.13 -11.80
CA TYR A 71 -4.23 19.35 -12.39
C TYR A 71 -3.38 20.36 -11.59
N PRO A 72 -2.04 20.27 -11.62
CA PRO A 72 -1.24 19.32 -12.41
C PRO A 72 -1.23 17.91 -11.85
N VAL A 73 -1.12 16.92 -12.74
CA VAL A 73 -0.79 15.54 -12.39
C VAL A 73 0.71 15.34 -12.57
N VAL A 74 1.35 14.74 -11.58
CA VAL A 74 2.79 14.47 -11.58
C VAL A 74 3.03 12.97 -11.51
N ALA A 75 3.88 12.46 -12.41
CA ALA A 75 4.42 11.12 -12.26
C ALA A 75 5.57 11.16 -11.25
N ARG A 76 5.50 10.33 -10.25
CA ARG A 76 6.54 10.21 -9.21
C ARG A 76 7.12 8.81 -9.22
N SER A 77 8.40 8.75 -8.95
CA SER A 77 9.15 7.55 -8.67
C SER A 77 10.33 7.92 -7.78
N ASN A 78 10.68 7.02 -6.89
CA ASN A 78 11.84 7.22 -6.02
C ASN A 78 12.94 6.23 -6.40
N VAL A 79 14.17 6.68 -6.33
CA VAL A 79 15.35 5.81 -6.39
C VAL A 79 15.73 5.49 -4.95
N ALA A 80 15.67 4.22 -4.59
CA ALA A 80 16.17 3.77 -3.29
C ALA A 80 17.67 3.45 -3.41
N VAL A 81 18.46 4.10 -2.61
CA VAL A 81 19.91 3.85 -2.47
C VAL A 81 20.17 3.45 -1.02
N GLU A 82 20.59 2.22 -0.83
CA GLU A 82 21.23 1.59 0.34
C GLU A 82 20.61 1.66 1.75
N ASN A 83 19.78 2.61 2.12
CA ASN A 83 19.22 2.65 3.48
C ASN A 83 17.70 2.40 3.45
N VAL A 84 17.32 1.14 3.53
CA VAL A 84 15.91 0.74 3.60
C VAL A 84 15.67 -0.05 4.87
N ASP A 85 14.89 0.52 5.76
CA ASP A 85 14.33 -0.24 6.88
C ASP A 85 13.07 -0.97 6.45
N VAL A 86 13.08 -2.28 6.60
CA VAL A 86 11.90 -3.13 6.42
C VAL A 86 11.34 -3.45 7.79
N ILE A 87 10.12 -3.01 8.05
CA ILE A 87 9.48 -3.15 9.35
C ILE A 87 8.51 -4.31 9.33
N ASP A 88 8.65 -5.21 10.29
CA ASP A 88 7.67 -6.23 10.59
C ASP A 88 6.39 -5.59 11.14
N LEU A 89 5.26 -6.02 10.61
CA LEU A 89 3.95 -5.48 10.93
C LEU A 89 3.08 -6.52 11.59
N GLU A 90 2.30 -6.07 12.57
CA GLU A 90 1.09 -6.80 12.95
C GLU A 90 -0.07 -6.32 12.09
N SER A 91 -0.93 -7.21 11.67
CA SER A 91 -2.09 -6.89 10.85
C SER A 91 -3.34 -7.65 11.25
N SER A 92 -4.48 -7.01 11.13
CA SER A 92 -5.78 -7.63 11.42
C SER A 92 -6.89 -6.96 10.64
N TYR A 93 -8.09 -7.54 10.64
CA TYR A 93 -9.27 -6.89 10.09
C TYR A 93 -10.47 -7.00 11.03
N ILE A 94 -11.39 -6.07 10.89
CA ILE A 94 -12.70 -6.06 11.55
C ILE A 94 -13.81 -6.05 10.50
N ARG A 95 -15.03 -6.43 10.90
CA ARG A 95 -16.17 -6.53 9.98
C ARG A 95 -17.49 -6.12 10.61
N SER A 96 -18.30 -5.38 9.87
CA SER A 96 -19.60 -4.90 10.33
C SER A 96 -20.64 -6.03 10.49
N GLY A 97 -20.48 -7.12 9.76
CA GLY A 97 -21.34 -8.29 9.86
C GLY A 97 -21.21 -9.05 11.20
N ARG A 98 -20.17 -8.79 11.98
CA ARG A 98 -19.95 -9.32 13.34
C ARG A 98 -19.35 -8.24 14.24
N PRO A 99 -20.13 -7.22 14.59
CA PRO A 99 -19.60 -5.96 15.12
C PRO A 99 -18.97 -6.06 16.52
N ASN A 100 -19.24 -7.11 17.27
CA ASN A 100 -18.70 -7.34 18.61
C ASN A 100 -17.57 -8.39 18.64
N ILE A 101 -17.26 -9.00 17.50
CA ILE A 101 -16.13 -9.93 17.42
C ILE A 101 -14.84 -9.14 17.31
N GLN A 102 -13.87 -9.53 18.11
CA GLN A 102 -12.51 -8.97 18.04
C GLN A 102 -11.91 -9.15 16.66
N SER A 103 -10.92 -8.35 16.36
CA SER A 103 -10.18 -8.40 15.10
C SER A 103 -9.66 -9.81 14.79
N GLN A 104 -9.56 -10.13 13.51
CA GLN A 104 -9.13 -11.41 13.01
C GLN A 104 -7.74 -11.29 12.39
N TYR A 105 -6.86 -12.23 12.68
CA TYR A 105 -5.50 -12.33 12.18
C TYR A 105 -5.41 -13.40 11.08
N SER A 106 -6.19 -13.24 10.03
CA SER A 106 -6.18 -14.10 8.84
C SER A 106 -5.99 -13.22 7.61
N ASP A 107 -6.33 -13.70 6.44
CA ASP A 107 -6.36 -12.83 5.26
C ASP A 107 -7.04 -11.50 5.57
N LEU A 108 -6.48 -10.42 5.04
CA LEU A 108 -6.93 -9.07 5.32
C LEU A 108 -7.98 -8.64 4.30
N PHE A 109 -9.11 -8.16 4.79
CA PHE A 109 -10.24 -7.77 3.95
C PHE A 109 -10.45 -6.26 3.99
N VAL A 110 -10.63 -5.65 2.81
CA VAL A 110 -10.96 -4.22 2.66
C VAL A 110 -12.06 -4.07 1.64
N GLY A 111 -13.24 -3.63 2.07
CA GLY A 111 -14.39 -3.41 1.19
C GLY A 111 -15.66 -4.09 1.66
N TYR A 112 -16.59 -4.33 0.73
CA TYR A 112 -17.89 -4.93 1.01
C TYR A 112 -18.04 -6.30 0.36
N ASP A 113 -18.43 -7.29 1.16
CA ASP A 113 -18.87 -8.61 0.69
C ASP A 113 -19.93 -9.19 1.63
N ASP A 114 -21.13 -9.47 1.13
CA ASP A 114 -22.17 -10.14 1.91
C ASP A 114 -22.37 -11.60 1.50
N ASN A 115 -21.65 -12.08 0.48
CA ASN A 115 -21.85 -13.36 -0.14
C ASN A 115 -20.77 -14.39 0.16
N PHE A 116 -19.88 -14.15 1.12
CA PHE A 116 -19.16 -15.29 1.55
C PHE A 116 -17.79 -15.61 0.91
N TYR A 117 -16.75 -15.19 1.54
CA TYR A 117 -15.45 -15.83 1.40
C TYR A 117 -15.29 -16.95 2.46
N GLY A 118 -15.17 -18.21 2.02
CA GLY A 118 -14.64 -19.32 2.83
C GLY A 118 -15.59 -20.07 3.76
N GLY A 119 -16.90 -20.05 3.61
CA GLY A 119 -17.81 -20.92 4.36
C GLY A 119 -18.99 -20.22 5.04
N LYS A 120 -19.99 -20.97 5.42
CA LYS A 120 -21.34 -20.53 5.91
C LYS A 120 -21.37 -19.49 7.05
N ASN A 121 -20.26 -18.96 7.53
CA ASN A 121 -20.19 -18.09 8.69
C ASN A 121 -19.41 -16.76 8.49
N SER A 122 -19.05 -16.41 7.28
CA SER A 122 -18.13 -15.29 7.08
C SER A 122 -18.78 -13.91 7.15
N ASN A 123 -20.06 -13.76 6.95
CA ASN A 123 -20.82 -12.50 7.02
C ASN A 123 -19.91 -11.25 7.20
N ILE A 124 -19.14 -10.93 6.16
CA ILE A 124 -18.16 -9.84 6.21
C ILE A 124 -18.90 -8.51 6.24
N LYS A 125 -19.84 -8.30 5.32
CA LYS A 125 -20.42 -6.98 5.00
C LYS A 125 -19.28 -5.99 4.74
N ILE A 126 -19.16 -4.93 5.50
CA ILE A 126 -18.04 -4.00 5.38
C ILE A 126 -16.87 -4.54 6.19
N ALA A 127 -15.69 -4.57 5.59
CA ALA A 127 -14.42 -4.92 6.24
C ALA A 127 -13.42 -3.77 6.14
N ARG A 128 -12.69 -3.55 7.22
CA ARG A 128 -11.56 -2.61 7.32
C ARG A 128 -10.35 -3.33 7.86
N THR A 129 -9.20 -3.07 7.28
CA THR A 129 -7.92 -3.64 7.70
C THR A 129 -7.15 -2.65 8.55
N PHE A 130 -6.50 -3.17 9.57
CA PHE A 130 -5.65 -2.45 10.52
C PHE A 130 -4.22 -2.97 10.39
N ILE A 131 -3.27 -2.06 10.25
CA ILE A 131 -1.84 -2.33 10.22
C ILE A 131 -1.20 -1.61 11.39
N TYR A 132 -0.45 -2.35 12.19
CA TYR A 132 0.20 -1.86 13.40
C TYR A 132 1.69 -1.89 13.21
N PHE A 133 2.36 -0.79 13.48
CA PHE A 133 3.81 -0.70 13.38
C PHE A 133 4.39 0.27 14.41
N ALA A 134 5.68 0.12 14.66
CA ALA A 134 6.47 1.08 15.42
C ALA A 134 7.51 1.72 14.48
N MET A 135 7.68 3.02 14.56
CA MET A 135 8.73 3.72 13.82
C MET A 135 10.10 3.20 14.24
N PRO A 136 10.99 2.78 13.32
CA PRO A 136 12.35 2.40 13.65
C PRO A 136 13.17 3.62 14.07
N ASN A 137 14.35 3.38 14.61
CA ASN A 137 15.33 4.44 14.82
C ASN A 137 16.12 4.63 13.52
N ILE A 138 15.87 5.73 12.83
CA ILE A 138 16.55 6.06 11.57
C ILE A 138 17.81 6.92 11.75
N GLY A 139 18.18 7.28 12.99
CA GLY A 139 19.34 8.10 13.30
C GLY A 139 19.09 9.62 13.28
N GLU A 140 19.84 10.34 14.11
CA GLU A 140 19.62 11.79 14.34
C GLU A 140 19.93 12.67 13.12
N ASN A 141 20.80 12.20 12.22
CA ASN A 141 21.23 12.95 11.02
C ASN A 141 20.65 12.36 9.73
N GLN A 142 19.53 11.65 9.84
CA GLN A 142 18.86 11.05 8.70
C GLN A 142 17.43 11.52 8.60
N ARG A 143 16.97 11.64 7.37
CA ARG A 143 15.58 12.00 7.08
C ARG A 143 14.90 10.93 6.24
N VAL A 144 13.62 10.75 6.46
CA VAL A 144 12.79 9.88 5.62
C VAL A 144 12.54 10.55 4.28
N GLU A 145 13.00 9.93 3.22
CA GLU A 145 12.74 10.36 1.84
C GLU A 145 11.44 9.77 1.30
N ASN A 146 11.19 8.50 1.64
CA ASN A 146 10.01 7.80 1.19
C ASN A 146 9.61 6.72 2.18
N ALA A 147 8.32 6.47 2.33
CA ALA A 147 7.81 5.34 3.09
C ALA A 147 6.60 4.72 2.39
N VAL A 148 6.64 3.41 2.21
CA VAL A 148 5.64 2.66 1.45
C VAL A 148 5.12 1.48 2.24
N LEU A 149 3.80 1.42 2.45
CA LEU A 149 3.14 0.19 2.90
C LEU A 149 2.93 -0.72 1.70
N LYS A 150 3.42 -1.94 1.76
CA LYS A 150 3.28 -2.97 0.72
C LYS A 150 2.40 -4.10 1.21
N LEU A 151 1.30 -4.35 0.51
CA LEU A 151 0.38 -5.46 0.76
C LEU A 151 0.27 -6.32 -0.49
N TYR A 152 0.39 -7.63 -0.33
CA TYR A 152 0.21 -8.55 -1.44
C TYR A 152 -1.27 -8.86 -1.63
N LYS A 153 -1.82 -8.42 -2.75
CA LYS A 153 -3.19 -8.72 -3.12
C LYS A 153 -3.27 -10.14 -3.65
N GLU A 154 -3.97 -10.99 -2.91
CA GLU A 154 -4.11 -12.41 -3.26
C GLU A 154 -5.20 -12.61 -4.31
N GLN A 155 -6.35 -11.99 -4.09
CA GLN A 155 -7.48 -12.11 -5.00
C GLN A 155 -8.49 -10.97 -4.82
N ASP A 156 -9.39 -10.87 -5.75
CA ASP A 156 -10.58 -10.05 -5.69
C ASP A 156 -11.81 -10.90 -5.39
N LEU A 157 -12.62 -10.43 -4.48
CA LEU A 157 -14.02 -10.86 -4.34
C LEU A 157 -14.94 -9.94 -5.15
N ASP A 158 -14.35 -9.15 -6.01
CA ASP A 158 -15.07 -8.16 -6.81
C ASP A 158 -15.69 -8.79 -8.06
N ARG A 159 -16.98 -8.59 -8.21
CA ARG A 159 -17.76 -8.98 -9.39
C ARG A 159 -17.84 -7.89 -10.45
N ALA A 160 -17.45 -6.67 -10.13
CA ALA A 160 -17.39 -5.57 -11.05
C ALA A 160 -15.99 -5.44 -11.67
N ASN A 161 -15.91 -4.98 -12.92
CA ASN A 161 -14.63 -4.75 -13.63
C ASN A 161 -13.99 -3.40 -13.30
N GLU A 162 -14.20 -2.87 -12.11
CA GLU A 162 -13.75 -1.54 -11.73
C GLU A 162 -12.43 -1.54 -10.94
N LEU A 163 -11.76 -0.40 -10.96
CA LEU A 163 -10.55 -0.18 -10.16
C LEU A 163 -10.87 -0.19 -8.66
N ASN A 164 -9.95 -0.68 -7.89
CA ASN A 164 -10.03 -0.62 -6.44
C ASN A 164 -9.53 0.74 -5.97
N ASP A 165 -10.27 1.32 -5.05
CA ASP A 165 -10.04 2.64 -4.49
C ASP A 165 -10.01 2.53 -2.97
N ILE A 166 -8.82 2.62 -2.40
CA ILE A 166 -8.58 2.43 -0.96
C ILE A 166 -8.00 3.69 -0.35
N ASN A 167 -8.67 4.18 0.67
CA ASN A 167 -8.18 5.23 1.55
C ASN A 167 -7.36 4.62 2.69
N ILE A 168 -6.26 5.28 3.02
CA ILE A 168 -5.49 5.04 4.23
C ILE A 168 -5.69 6.19 5.20
N TYR A 169 -5.98 5.82 6.44
CA TYR A 169 -6.05 6.74 7.56
C TYR A 169 -5.03 6.33 8.62
N ASN A 170 -4.53 7.29 9.36
CA ASN A 170 -3.83 7.03 10.61
C ASN A 170 -4.76 7.25 11.80
N SER A 171 -4.48 6.56 12.89
CA SER A 171 -5.07 6.82 14.19
C SER A 171 -4.04 6.65 15.30
N SER A 172 -4.38 7.02 16.54
CA SER A 172 -3.63 6.59 17.71
C SER A 172 -3.51 5.07 17.72
N TYR A 173 -2.47 4.56 18.37
CA TYR A 173 -2.29 3.11 18.50
C TYR A 173 -3.54 2.46 19.11
N VAL A 174 -4.03 1.44 18.44
CA VAL A 174 -5.18 0.63 18.86
C VAL A 174 -4.66 -0.76 19.20
N ASP A 175 -5.09 -1.32 20.34
CA ASP A 175 -4.73 -2.68 20.72
C ASP A 175 -5.32 -3.69 19.73
N PRO A 176 -4.46 -4.38 18.92
CA PRO A 176 -4.93 -5.28 17.89
C PRO A 176 -5.78 -6.44 18.43
N GLY A 177 -5.54 -6.88 19.66
CA GLY A 177 -6.30 -7.96 20.29
C GLY A 177 -7.69 -7.57 20.81
N LYS A 178 -8.03 -6.26 20.80
CA LYS A 178 -9.27 -5.78 21.42
C LYS A 178 -10.19 -5.01 20.48
N VAL A 179 -9.69 -4.56 19.34
CA VAL A 179 -10.49 -3.78 18.40
C VAL A 179 -11.63 -4.62 17.80
N THR A 180 -12.81 -4.03 17.75
CA THR A 180 -14.00 -4.58 17.11
C THR A 180 -14.60 -3.54 16.18
N TRP A 181 -15.61 -3.89 15.40
CA TRP A 181 -16.32 -2.90 14.58
C TRP A 181 -16.91 -1.77 15.43
N ASN A 182 -17.46 -2.10 16.61
CA ASN A 182 -18.08 -1.12 17.48
C ASN A 182 -17.07 -0.29 18.32
N THR A 183 -15.84 -0.74 18.47
CA THR A 183 -14.82 -0.07 19.27
C THR A 183 -13.68 0.53 18.47
N GLN A 184 -13.75 0.46 17.14
CA GLN A 184 -12.76 1.08 16.27
C GLN A 184 -12.75 2.61 16.46
N PRO A 185 -11.64 3.29 16.11
CA PRO A 185 -11.57 4.74 16.13
C PRO A 185 -12.73 5.38 15.35
N ALA A 186 -13.38 6.35 15.95
CA ALA A 186 -14.42 7.14 15.26
C ALA A 186 -13.81 7.97 14.13
N ASP A 187 -14.62 8.43 13.17
CA ASP A 187 -14.10 9.14 11.99
C ASP A 187 -13.34 10.43 12.35
N ASN A 188 -13.75 11.13 13.40
CA ASN A 188 -13.05 12.32 13.91
C ASN A 188 -11.73 12.00 14.64
N GLN A 189 -11.42 10.73 14.87
CA GLN A 189 -10.16 10.23 15.45
C GLN A 189 -9.21 9.67 14.40
N LYS A 190 -9.62 9.68 13.13
CA LYS A 190 -8.84 9.23 11.99
C LYS A 190 -8.36 10.45 11.20
N GLN A 191 -7.11 10.42 10.80
CA GLN A 191 -6.54 11.40 9.90
C GLN A 191 -6.26 10.75 8.55
N PHE A 192 -6.78 11.34 7.49
CA PHE A 192 -6.54 10.87 6.12
C PHE A 192 -5.06 11.04 5.75
N ILE A 193 -4.47 10.00 5.19
CA ILE A 193 -3.07 10.00 4.71
C ILE A 193 -3.05 10.06 3.20
N SER A 194 -3.63 9.05 2.54
CA SER A 194 -3.57 8.90 1.09
C SER A 194 -4.71 8.05 0.57
N ASN A 195 -4.97 8.20 -0.74
CA ASN A 195 -5.85 7.35 -1.51
C ASN A 195 -5.03 6.66 -2.59
N THR A 196 -5.31 5.40 -2.84
CA THR A 196 -4.65 4.63 -3.89
C THR A 196 -5.67 3.90 -4.73
N LYS A 197 -5.66 4.17 -6.04
CA LYS A 197 -6.39 3.41 -7.05
C LYS A 197 -5.43 2.42 -7.70
N PHE A 198 -5.83 1.18 -7.83
CA PHE A 198 -5.00 0.16 -8.46
C PHE A 198 -5.82 -0.87 -9.21
N SER A 199 -5.20 -1.46 -10.21
CA SER A 199 -5.80 -2.50 -11.03
C SER A 199 -5.98 -3.81 -10.26
N LYS A 200 -6.88 -4.66 -10.74
CA LYS A 200 -7.26 -5.94 -10.13
C LYS A 200 -6.16 -6.99 -10.00
N PRO A 201 -5.12 -7.09 -10.85
CA PRO A 201 -4.22 -8.23 -10.82
C PRO A 201 -3.65 -8.50 -9.44
N LYS A 202 -3.47 -9.79 -9.17
CA LYS A 202 -2.68 -10.33 -8.07
C LYS A 202 -1.30 -9.69 -8.02
N GLY A 203 -0.73 -9.49 -6.83
CA GLY A 203 0.59 -8.92 -6.66
C GLY A 203 0.65 -7.83 -5.58
N PHE A 204 1.84 -7.33 -5.35
CA PHE A 204 2.04 -6.25 -4.38
C PHE A 204 1.33 -4.97 -4.81
N LYS A 205 0.66 -4.34 -3.85
CA LYS A 205 0.07 -3.02 -3.93
C LYS A 205 0.80 -2.11 -2.96
N GLU A 206 1.18 -0.95 -3.45
CA GLU A 206 1.99 0.02 -2.73
C GLU A 206 1.12 1.21 -2.34
N PHE A 207 1.23 1.61 -1.09
CA PHE A 207 0.52 2.74 -0.53
C PHE A 207 1.55 3.71 0.06
N ASP A 208 1.60 4.92 -0.45
CA ASP A 208 2.50 5.94 0.07
C ASP A 208 2.00 6.44 1.43
N ILE A 209 2.87 6.33 2.40
CA ILE A 209 2.68 6.81 3.76
C ILE A 209 3.79 7.78 4.18
N THR A 210 4.57 8.28 3.22
CA THR A 210 5.78 9.09 3.43
C THR A 210 5.54 10.25 4.37
N LYS A 211 4.57 11.12 4.01
CA LYS A 211 4.26 12.30 4.82
C LYS A 211 3.91 11.96 6.27
N HIS A 212 3.19 10.86 6.47
CA HIS A 212 2.83 10.42 7.80
C HIS A 212 4.04 9.92 8.58
N VAL A 213 4.91 9.12 7.94
CA VAL A 213 6.11 8.56 8.58
C VAL A 213 7.10 9.66 8.94
N GLN A 214 7.25 10.70 8.10
CA GLN A 214 8.08 11.87 8.39
C GLN A 214 7.68 12.65 9.65
N GLU A 215 6.43 12.51 10.10
CA GLU A 215 5.91 13.16 11.30
C GLU A 215 6.09 12.31 12.58
N LEU A 216 6.57 11.06 12.43
CA LEU A 216 6.71 10.13 13.55
C LEU A 216 8.07 10.25 14.24
N LYS A 217 8.04 9.96 15.53
CA LYS A 217 9.27 9.83 16.35
C LYS A 217 9.67 8.37 16.45
N ASP A 218 10.96 8.13 16.63
CA ASP A 218 11.52 6.80 16.87
C ASP A 218 10.76 6.05 17.95
N GLY A 219 10.45 4.79 17.69
CA GLY A 219 9.68 3.94 18.59
C GLY A 219 8.19 4.29 18.71
N GLN A 220 7.71 5.32 18.05
CA GLN A 220 6.30 5.68 18.10
C GLN A 220 5.44 4.62 17.43
N LYS A 221 4.50 4.06 18.19
CA LYS A 221 3.52 3.09 17.67
C LYS A 221 2.34 3.79 17.02
N LYS A 222 1.93 3.27 15.88
CA LYS A 222 0.79 3.78 15.09
C LYS A 222 -0.06 2.66 14.52
N THR A 223 -1.28 3.05 14.18
CA THR A 223 -2.23 2.20 13.47
C THR A 223 -2.64 2.86 12.17
N LEU A 224 -2.41 2.17 11.05
CA LEU A 224 -2.98 2.54 9.76
C LEU A 224 -4.29 1.78 9.57
N ILE A 225 -5.29 2.45 9.04
CA ILE A 225 -6.62 1.89 8.77
C ILE A 225 -6.88 1.99 7.28
N LEU A 226 -7.10 0.85 6.65
CA LEU A 226 -7.44 0.76 5.23
C LEU A 226 -8.95 0.54 5.10
N GLN A 227 -9.59 1.38 4.31
CA GLN A 227 -11.01 1.25 3.96
C GLN A 227 -11.23 1.69 2.51
N VAL A 228 -12.18 1.07 1.82
CA VAL A 228 -12.59 1.53 0.48
C VAL A 228 -13.24 2.91 0.57
N THR A 229 -13.12 3.70 -0.49
CA THR A 229 -13.75 5.02 -0.56
C THR A 229 -15.28 4.93 -0.49
N ASP A 230 -15.85 3.91 -1.14
CA ASP A 230 -17.28 3.63 -1.12
C ASP A 230 -17.56 2.30 -0.42
N GLU A 231 -18.05 2.35 0.82
CA GLU A 231 -18.42 1.18 1.63
C GLU A 231 -19.88 0.75 1.42
N SER A 232 -20.58 1.27 0.41
CA SER A 232 -21.92 0.81 0.03
C SER A 232 -21.90 -0.67 -0.40
N PRO A 233 -23.08 -1.36 -0.44
CA PRO A 233 -23.18 -2.75 -0.88
C PRO A 233 -22.87 -2.93 -2.37
N ASN A 234 -21.64 -2.74 -2.78
CA ASN A 234 -21.18 -2.75 -4.16
C ASN A 234 -20.36 -4.00 -4.55
N TRP A 235 -20.24 -4.97 -3.64
CA TRP A 235 -19.52 -6.23 -3.86
C TRP A 235 -18.04 -6.07 -4.24
N LYS A 236 -17.42 -5.02 -3.78
CA LYS A 236 -15.99 -4.72 -3.99
C LYS A 236 -15.23 -5.01 -2.69
N CYS A 237 -14.62 -6.18 -2.60
CA CYS A 237 -13.79 -6.56 -1.47
C CYS A 237 -12.43 -7.02 -1.93
N ASN A 238 -11.39 -6.38 -1.44
CA ASN A 238 -10.01 -6.76 -1.69
C ASN A 238 -9.56 -7.74 -0.61
N VAL A 239 -8.80 -8.74 -1.01
CA VAL A 239 -8.18 -9.71 -0.10
C VAL A 239 -6.67 -9.59 -0.23
N PHE A 240 -6.02 -9.25 0.88
CA PHE A 240 -4.58 -9.18 1.00
C PHE A 240 -4.08 -10.27 1.94
N ASN A 241 -2.85 -10.71 1.70
CA ASN A 241 -2.18 -11.64 2.59
C ASN A 241 -1.94 -10.99 3.96
N SER A 242 -2.04 -11.80 5.01
CA SER A 242 -1.63 -11.46 6.36
C SER A 242 -0.24 -12.04 6.67
N GLU A 243 0.19 -11.93 7.90
CA GLU A 243 1.45 -12.49 8.42
C GLU A 243 1.55 -14.02 8.29
N SER A 244 0.44 -14.71 8.13
CA SER A 244 0.39 -16.17 8.02
C SER A 244 0.68 -16.71 6.63
N THR A 245 0.88 -15.86 5.64
CA THR A 245 1.06 -16.22 4.23
C THR A 245 2.43 -15.77 3.71
N GLY A 246 2.92 -16.38 2.64
CA GLY A 246 4.29 -16.19 2.17
C GLY A 246 4.69 -14.80 1.67
N ASN A 247 3.72 -13.90 1.41
CA ASN A 247 3.95 -12.52 0.98
C ASN A 247 3.47 -11.57 2.07
N LEU A 248 4.31 -11.38 3.08
CA LEU A 248 3.97 -10.62 4.29
C LEU A 248 3.68 -9.14 3.99
N PRO A 249 2.73 -8.52 4.71
CA PRO A 249 2.63 -7.08 4.81
C PRO A 249 3.95 -6.49 5.31
N LYS A 250 4.38 -5.37 4.72
CA LYS A 250 5.60 -4.68 5.16
C LYS A 250 5.51 -3.18 4.94
N VAL A 251 6.19 -2.43 5.78
CA VAL A 251 6.52 -1.02 5.53
C VAL A 251 8.00 -0.95 5.17
N GLU A 252 8.29 -0.31 4.05
CA GLU A 252 9.64 0.02 3.65
C GLU A 252 9.84 1.52 3.84
N ILE A 253 10.84 1.91 4.63
CA ILE A 253 11.22 3.30 4.88
C ILE A 253 12.57 3.53 4.25
N TYR A 254 12.62 4.45 3.31
CA TYR A 254 13.82 4.89 2.63
C TYR A 254 14.28 6.20 3.26
N HIS A 255 15.53 6.23 3.71
CA HIS A 255 16.10 7.40 4.35
C HIS A 255 17.49 7.72 3.82
N CYS A 256 17.92 8.94 3.95
CA CYS A 256 19.23 9.42 3.56
C CYS A 256 19.79 10.36 4.64
N ASP A 257 21.08 10.60 4.58
CA ASP A 257 21.74 11.59 5.40
C ASP A 257 21.24 13.00 5.04
N ASP A 258 21.10 13.87 6.06
CA ASP A 258 20.71 15.27 5.90
C ASP A 258 21.79 16.12 5.18
#